data_fea293651e9fc0c2b12e17ebede80cf2
#
_entry.id   fea293651e9fc0c2b12e17ebede80cf2
#
_cell.length_a   1.000
_cell.length_b   1.000
_cell.length_c   1.000
_cell.angle_alpha   90.00
_cell.angle_beta   90.00
_cell.angle_gamma   90.00
#
_symmetry.space_group_name_H-M   'P 1'
#
loop_
_entity.id
_entity.type
_entity.pdbx_description
1 polymer ?
#
loop_
_entity_poly.entity_id
_entity_poly.type
_entity_poly.pdbx_seq_one_letter_code
_entity_poly.pdbx_strand_id
1 'polypeptide(L)'
;MVQKRRQPAWKTENQRKRSKKIARKRRRVIAYTVRGIMAAVLAVMILLMICGCLYIRDFFRRNENESSTQKADVVRETISGVEEDELDADLSGEENHMVVLDAGHGGEDGGTVEQAATEKEINLAVVLKLKELLEEQGIRVVLTRDKDIFMKLEERVQIANGEKADLFISIHCNYYEKDSSIYGLECYYRKSGEEGKHYAEKIMETIEESKNIVSRNVKPADYYILKNTTVPAVLVEIGYLSNYNERNQLMSEEYQEKLAGELVKGIVKGMEEKAG
;
A
#
# COMPACT_ATOMS: atom_id res chain seq x y z
N MET A 1 -1.52 5.86 91.11
CA MET A 1 -1.21 6.72 89.93
C MET A 1 0.09 6.27 89.31
N VAL A 2 0.06 5.61 88.12
CA VAL A 2 1.25 5.11 87.45
C VAL A 2 1.71 6.20 86.44
N GLN A 3 2.82 6.87 86.77
CA GLN A 3 3.41 7.85 85.84
C GLN A 3 3.98 7.14 84.58
N LYS A 4 3.34 7.31 83.40
CA LYS A 4 3.89 6.92 82.13
C LYS A 4 5.12 7.79 81.81
N ARG A 5 6.35 7.24 82.00
CA ARG A 5 7.61 7.87 81.56
C ARG A 5 7.56 8.10 80.05
N ARG A 6 7.53 9.38 79.61
CA ARG A 6 7.65 9.77 78.18
C ARG A 6 9.04 9.38 77.73
N GLN A 7 9.11 8.62 76.63
CA GLN A 7 10.39 8.29 76.02
C GLN A 7 11.04 9.55 75.46
N PRO A 8 12.36 9.73 75.57
CA PRO A 8 13.05 10.95 75.11
C PRO A 8 12.97 11.13 73.57
N ALA A 9 12.77 12.38 73.14
CA ALA A 9 12.52 12.78 71.75
C ALA A 9 13.59 12.26 70.74
N TRP A 10 14.84 12.11 71.15
CA TRP A 10 15.91 11.59 70.30
C TRP A 10 15.75 10.09 69.95
N LYS A 11 15.12 9.29 70.79
CA LYS A 11 14.81 7.86 70.48
C LYS A 11 13.78 7.74 69.37
N THR A 12 12.80 8.62 69.33
CA THR A 12 11.76 8.63 68.29
C THR A 12 12.30 9.13 66.97
N GLU A 13 13.23 10.10 66.97
CA GLU A 13 13.85 10.60 65.77
C GLU A 13 14.80 9.59 65.09
N ASN A 14 15.60 8.87 65.89
CA ASN A 14 16.49 7.83 65.38
C ASN A 14 15.70 6.63 64.80
N GLN A 15 14.57 6.29 65.40
CA GLN A 15 13.67 5.27 64.85
C GLN A 15 13.05 5.71 63.50
N ARG A 16 12.64 6.98 63.38
CA ARG A 16 12.15 7.57 62.11
C ARG A 16 13.23 7.58 61.01
N LYS A 17 14.48 7.93 61.37
CA LYS A 17 15.62 7.90 60.43
C LYS A 17 15.92 6.47 59.94
N ARG A 18 15.89 5.49 60.84
CA ARG A 18 16.08 4.05 60.48
C ARG A 18 14.94 3.54 59.57
N SER A 19 13.69 3.84 59.88
CA SER A 19 12.54 3.41 59.06
C SER A 19 12.58 4.03 57.63
N LYS A 20 12.93 5.32 57.52
CA LYS A 20 13.13 5.99 56.24
C LYS A 20 14.27 5.35 55.41
N LYS A 21 15.38 4.97 56.05
CA LYS A 21 16.50 4.30 55.38
C LYS A 21 16.13 2.92 54.85
N ILE A 22 15.36 2.13 55.65
CA ILE A 22 14.86 0.81 55.27
C ILE A 22 13.86 0.94 54.09
N ALA A 23 12.93 1.89 54.16
CA ALA A 23 11.95 2.14 53.12
C ALA A 23 12.63 2.56 51.79
N ARG A 24 13.67 3.40 51.83
CA ARG A 24 14.45 3.76 50.65
C ARG A 24 15.19 2.55 50.06
N LYS A 25 15.77 1.68 50.92
CA LYS A 25 16.46 0.46 50.44
C LYS A 25 15.46 -0.50 49.78
N ARG A 26 14.28 -0.72 50.38
CA ARG A 26 13.21 -1.56 49.80
C ARG A 26 12.73 -1.01 48.46
N ARG A 27 12.48 0.32 48.32
CA ARG A 27 12.08 0.93 47.06
C ARG A 27 13.14 0.74 45.94
N ARG A 28 14.42 0.83 46.29
CA ARG A 28 15.52 0.60 45.30
C ARG A 28 15.53 -0.89 44.88
N VAL A 29 15.42 -1.83 45.79
CA VAL A 29 15.38 -3.27 45.46
C VAL A 29 14.19 -3.58 44.56
N ILE A 30 12.99 -3.08 44.89
CA ILE A 30 11.79 -3.27 44.08
C ILE A 30 12.00 -2.66 42.68
N ALA A 31 12.57 -1.46 42.59
CA ALA A 31 12.84 -0.81 41.28
C ALA A 31 13.81 -1.62 40.42
N TYR A 32 14.85 -2.23 41.02
CA TYR A 32 15.78 -3.08 40.28
C TYR A 32 15.17 -4.40 39.82
N THR A 33 14.36 -5.02 40.68
CA THR A 33 13.66 -6.27 40.31
C THR A 33 12.64 -6.02 39.20
N VAL A 34 11.84 -4.96 39.26
CA VAL A 34 10.88 -4.59 38.19
C VAL A 34 11.59 -4.32 36.89
N ARG A 35 12.69 -3.56 36.91
CA ARG A 35 13.51 -3.30 35.70
C ARG A 35 14.08 -4.59 35.10
N GLY A 36 14.57 -5.50 35.94
CA GLY A 36 15.06 -6.81 35.51
C GLY A 36 13.97 -7.67 34.85
N ILE A 37 12.77 -7.71 35.46
CA ILE A 37 11.63 -8.44 34.88
C ILE A 37 11.21 -7.84 33.54
N MET A 38 11.11 -6.50 33.45
CA MET A 38 10.77 -5.83 32.18
C MET A 38 11.80 -6.11 31.09
N ALA A 39 13.10 -6.10 31.41
CA ALA A 39 14.16 -6.43 30.45
C ALA A 39 14.06 -7.90 29.97
N ALA A 40 13.77 -8.83 30.89
CA ALA A 40 13.58 -10.23 30.55
C ALA A 40 12.35 -10.45 29.64
N VAL A 41 11.22 -9.80 29.92
CA VAL A 41 10.01 -9.85 29.09
C VAL A 41 10.29 -9.29 27.70
N LEU A 42 10.99 -8.16 27.62
CA LEU A 42 11.37 -7.54 26.32
C LEU A 42 12.25 -8.49 25.50
N ALA A 43 13.24 -9.14 26.14
CA ALA A 43 14.11 -10.10 25.47
C ALA A 43 13.31 -11.31 24.91
N VAL A 44 12.36 -11.84 25.67
CA VAL A 44 11.49 -12.93 25.22
C VAL A 44 10.61 -12.48 24.02
N MET A 45 10.06 -11.28 24.05
CA MET A 45 9.26 -10.75 22.94
C MET A 45 10.09 -10.60 21.66
N ILE A 46 11.32 -10.11 21.78
CA ILE A 46 12.24 -10.00 20.63
C ILE A 46 12.57 -11.39 20.07
N LEU A 47 12.81 -12.37 20.95
CA LEU A 47 13.11 -13.74 20.51
C LEU A 47 11.93 -14.39 19.78
N LEU A 48 10.70 -14.17 20.27
CA LEU A 48 9.48 -14.64 19.61
C LEU A 48 9.27 -13.99 18.25
N MET A 49 9.54 -12.68 18.13
CA MET A 49 9.49 -11.98 16.83
C MET A 49 10.52 -12.57 15.85
N ILE A 50 11.76 -12.81 16.28
CA ILE A 50 12.80 -13.39 15.41
C ILE A 50 12.39 -14.81 14.97
N CYS A 51 11.91 -15.65 15.91
CA CYS A 51 11.43 -17.00 15.58
C CYS A 51 10.24 -16.96 14.62
N GLY A 52 9.29 -16.03 14.81
CA GLY A 52 8.16 -15.82 13.91
C GLY A 52 8.60 -15.45 12.49
N CYS A 53 9.53 -14.50 12.36
CA CYS A 53 10.08 -14.11 11.06
C CYS A 53 10.84 -15.26 10.37
N LEU A 54 11.60 -16.07 11.12
CA LEU A 54 12.30 -17.22 10.56
C LEU A 54 11.32 -18.31 10.11
N TYR A 55 10.25 -18.56 10.88
CA TYR A 55 9.23 -19.53 10.53
C TYR A 55 8.45 -19.12 9.27
N ILE A 56 8.06 -17.84 9.16
CA ILE A 56 7.39 -17.30 7.97
C ILE A 56 8.31 -17.43 6.75
N ARG A 57 9.58 -17.06 6.87
CA ARG A 57 10.55 -17.18 5.77
C ARG A 57 10.74 -18.64 5.31
N ASP A 58 10.78 -19.58 6.24
CA ASP A 58 10.92 -21.02 5.94
C ASP A 58 9.64 -21.60 5.30
N PHE A 59 8.48 -21.10 5.71
CA PHE A 59 7.19 -21.45 5.13
C PHE A 59 7.08 -20.99 3.66
N PHE A 60 7.43 -19.74 3.34
CA PHE A 60 7.45 -19.24 1.96
C PHE A 60 8.47 -19.98 1.10
N ARG A 61 9.66 -20.26 1.64
CA ARG A 61 10.71 -21.01 0.91
C ARG A 61 10.30 -22.46 0.59
N ARG A 62 9.51 -23.11 1.44
CA ARG A 62 8.95 -24.44 1.15
C ARG A 62 7.88 -24.39 0.07
N ASN A 63 7.03 -23.39 0.11
CA ASN A 63 5.96 -23.22 -0.88
C ASN A 63 6.52 -22.94 -2.29
N GLU A 64 7.58 -22.13 -2.40
CA GLU A 64 8.28 -21.90 -3.68
C GLU A 64 8.94 -23.18 -4.23
N ASN A 65 9.55 -24.00 -3.36
CA ASN A 65 10.16 -25.25 -3.78
C ASN A 65 9.14 -26.34 -4.18
N GLU A 66 7.99 -26.42 -3.50
CA GLU A 66 6.94 -27.38 -3.87
C GLU A 66 6.25 -26.99 -5.19
N SER A 67 6.02 -25.70 -5.44
CA SER A 67 5.46 -25.20 -6.70
C SER A 67 6.40 -25.43 -7.90
N SER A 68 7.72 -25.25 -7.70
CA SER A 68 8.71 -25.47 -8.77
C SER A 68 8.96 -26.95 -9.05
N THR A 69 8.88 -27.83 -8.04
CA THR A 69 9.09 -29.28 -8.22
C THR A 69 7.88 -29.93 -8.89
N GLN A 70 6.65 -29.57 -8.53
CA GLN A 70 5.44 -30.06 -9.20
C GLN A 70 5.36 -29.62 -10.68
N LYS A 71 5.75 -28.39 -10.99
CA LYS A 71 5.83 -27.94 -12.40
C LYS A 71 6.92 -28.67 -13.19
N ALA A 72 8.06 -28.98 -12.59
CA ALA A 72 9.15 -29.70 -13.26
C ALA A 72 8.80 -31.18 -13.52
N ASP A 73 8.09 -31.82 -12.61
CA ASP A 73 7.70 -33.23 -12.78
C ASP A 73 6.57 -33.41 -13.81
N VAL A 74 5.59 -32.50 -13.85
CA VAL A 74 4.53 -32.50 -14.87
C VAL A 74 5.11 -32.27 -16.27
N VAL A 75 6.09 -31.35 -16.39
CA VAL A 75 6.77 -31.08 -17.68
C VAL A 75 7.62 -32.26 -18.14
N ARG A 76 8.28 -32.98 -17.22
CA ARG A 76 9.08 -34.17 -17.57
C ARG A 76 8.27 -35.36 -18.04
N GLU A 77 7.09 -35.56 -17.49
CA GLU A 77 6.20 -36.67 -17.90
C GLU A 77 5.54 -36.41 -19.26
N THR A 78 5.36 -35.12 -19.66
CA THR A 78 4.76 -34.73 -20.95
C THR A 78 5.77 -34.75 -22.10
N ILE A 79 7.09 -34.63 -21.86
CA ILE A 79 8.14 -34.51 -22.90
C ILE A 79 8.67 -35.88 -23.39
N SER A 80 8.35 -37.00 -22.73
CA SER A 80 8.87 -38.33 -23.12
C SER A 80 8.23 -38.97 -24.35
N GLY A 81 7.42 -38.25 -25.10
CA GLY A 81 6.65 -38.81 -26.21
C GLY A 81 6.56 -37.96 -27.50
N VAL A 82 7.36 -36.91 -27.68
CA VAL A 82 7.28 -36.06 -28.90
C VAL A 82 8.65 -35.91 -29.55
N GLU A 83 8.75 -36.24 -30.83
CA GLU A 83 9.93 -36.12 -31.67
C GLU A 83 10.35 -34.63 -31.86
N GLU A 84 11.67 -34.37 -31.96
CA GLU A 84 12.33 -33.04 -31.82
C GLU A 84 12.15 -32.05 -32.99
N ASP A 85 11.15 -32.15 -33.86
CA ASP A 85 11.11 -31.34 -35.10
C ASP A 85 9.97 -30.33 -35.24
N GLU A 86 9.12 -30.07 -34.22
CA GLU A 86 8.03 -29.07 -34.34
C GLU A 86 7.78 -28.24 -33.05
N LEU A 87 8.81 -27.75 -32.37
CA LEU A 87 8.66 -26.99 -31.12
C LEU A 87 9.13 -25.52 -31.21
N ASP A 88 9.01 -24.91 -32.37
CA ASP A 88 9.32 -23.46 -32.56
C ASP A 88 8.18 -22.64 -33.16
N ALA A 89 6.95 -23.10 -32.99
CA ALA A 89 5.78 -22.31 -33.39
C ALA A 89 4.72 -22.36 -32.30
N ASP A 90 4.39 -21.17 -31.77
CA ASP A 90 3.16 -20.83 -31.06
C ASP A 90 3.14 -20.88 -29.53
N LEU A 91 4.10 -20.19 -28.88
CA LEU A 91 3.88 -19.60 -27.54
C LEU A 91 4.01 -18.06 -27.55
N SER A 92 3.78 -17.41 -28.69
CA SER A 92 3.88 -15.94 -28.86
C SER A 92 2.55 -15.23 -29.03
N GLY A 93 1.44 -15.83 -28.63
CA GLY A 93 0.08 -15.27 -28.81
C GLY A 93 -0.52 -14.54 -27.61
N GLU A 94 0.10 -14.58 -26.43
CA GLU A 94 -0.34 -13.72 -25.33
C GLU A 94 0.44 -12.42 -25.36
N GLU A 95 -0.19 -11.33 -25.79
CA GLU A 95 0.35 -9.98 -25.64
C GLU A 95 0.59 -9.74 -24.15
N ASN A 96 1.85 -9.77 -23.72
CA ASN A 96 2.28 -9.54 -22.35
C ASN A 96 2.14 -8.05 -22.01
N HIS A 97 0.90 -7.62 -21.77
CA HIS A 97 0.63 -6.24 -21.39
C HIS A 97 1.36 -5.85 -20.11
N MET A 98 1.83 -4.61 -20.06
CA MET A 98 2.52 -4.06 -18.91
C MET A 98 1.94 -2.70 -18.49
N VAL A 99 1.60 -2.58 -17.21
CA VAL A 99 1.12 -1.34 -16.60
C VAL A 99 2.12 -0.84 -15.58
N VAL A 100 2.46 0.44 -15.63
CA VAL A 100 3.13 1.13 -14.52
C VAL A 100 2.07 1.82 -13.68
N LEU A 101 1.96 1.46 -12.40
CA LEU A 101 1.10 2.10 -11.42
C LEU A 101 1.88 3.06 -10.54
N ASP A 102 1.40 4.28 -10.45
CA ASP A 102 1.96 5.33 -9.62
C ASP A 102 1.03 5.68 -8.45
N ALA A 103 1.48 5.44 -7.24
CA ALA A 103 0.81 5.94 -6.05
C ALA A 103 1.28 7.37 -5.79
N GLY A 104 0.43 8.37 -6.06
CA GLY A 104 0.75 9.78 -5.87
C GLY A 104 1.24 10.10 -4.46
N HIS A 105 2.13 11.09 -4.34
CA HIS A 105 2.74 11.51 -3.07
C HIS A 105 3.60 10.42 -2.41
N GLY A 106 3.92 10.56 -1.11
CA GLY A 106 4.70 9.58 -0.34
C GLY A 106 5.80 10.21 0.52
N GLY A 107 6.18 9.55 1.61
CA GLY A 107 7.18 10.02 2.55
C GLY A 107 6.82 11.36 3.18
N GLU A 108 7.67 12.38 3.00
CA GLU A 108 7.45 13.74 3.50
C GLU A 108 6.34 14.51 2.75
N ASP A 109 5.99 14.09 1.53
CA ASP A 109 4.87 14.63 0.78
C ASP A 109 3.60 13.83 1.11
N GLY A 110 2.77 14.38 1.98
CA GLY A 110 1.50 13.76 2.38
C GLY A 110 0.40 13.85 1.34
N GLY A 111 0.56 14.73 0.33
CA GLY A 111 -0.57 15.19 -0.48
C GLY A 111 -1.59 15.95 0.36
N THR A 112 -2.85 15.79 0.05
CA THR A 112 -3.94 16.32 0.88
C THR A 112 -4.02 15.57 2.21
N VAL A 113 -4.05 16.33 3.31
CA VAL A 113 -4.29 15.79 4.65
C VAL A 113 -5.55 16.45 5.20
N GLU A 114 -6.60 15.66 5.39
CA GLU A 114 -7.88 16.13 5.88
C GLU A 114 -8.39 15.25 7.01
N GLN A 115 -8.38 15.77 8.26
CA GLN A 115 -8.69 15.03 9.48
C GLN A 115 -7.79 13.78 9.63
N ALA A 116 -8.38 12.57 9.58
CA ALA A 116 -7.64 11.29 9.68
C ALA A 116 -7.22 10.72 8.31
N ALA A 117 -7.63 11.35 7.20
CA ALA A 117 -7.29 10.91 5.85
C ALA A 117 -5.99 11.55 5.36
N THR A 118 -5.09 10.73 4.86
CA THR A 118 -3.85 11.17 4.21
C THR A 118 -3.85 10.62 2.79
N GLU A 119 -3.78 11.49 1.81
CA GLU A 119 -3.85 11.12 0.38
C GLU A 119 -2.82 10.05 0.00
N LYS A 120 -1.56 10.22 0.41
CA LYS A 120 -0.48 9.27 0.11
C LYS A 120 -0.76 7.84 0.59
N GLU A 121 -1.48 7.68 1.72
CA GLU A 121 -1.81 6.36 2.28
C GLU A 121 -2.94 5.71 1.50
N ILE A 122 -3.97 6.48 1.15
CA ILE A 122 -5.10 6.01 0.34
C ILE A 122 -4.62 5.63 -1.06
N ASN A 123 -3.81 6.47 -1.71
CA ASN A 123 -3.25 6.19 -3.03
C ASN A 123 -2.45 4.89 -3.03
N LEU A 124 -1.59 4.68 -2.03
CA LEU A 124 -0.80 3.46 -1.91
C LEU A 124 -1.68 2.23 -1.70
N ALA A 125 -2.68 2.31 -0.82
CA ALA A 125 -3.59 1.20 -0.55
C ALA A 125 -4.37 0.77 -1.81
N VAL A 126 -4.87 1.73 -2.59
CA VAL A 126 -5.59 1.46 -3.84
C VAL A 126 -4.65 0.88 -4.91
N VAL A 127 -3.43 1.44 -5.05
CA VAL A 127 -2.44 0.96 -6.03
C VAL A 127 -2.00 -0.47 -5.75
N LEU A 128 -1.83 -0.86 -4.48
CA LEU A 128 -1.48 -2.24 -4.13
C LEU A 128 -2.59 -3.22 -4.50
N LYS A 129 -3.86 -2.86 -4.28
CA LYS A 129 -5.01 -3.67 -4.69
C LYS A 129 -5.14 -3.75 -6.23
N LEU A 130 -4.90 -2.64 -6.93
CA LEU A 130 -4.85 -2.61 -8.40
C LEU A 130 -3.78 -3.56 -8.95
N LYS A 131 -2.59 -3.56 -8.34
CA LYS A 131 -1.50 -4.46 -8.73
C LYS A 131 -1.94 -5.92 -8.65
N GLU A 132 -2.45 -6.35 -7.50
CA GLU A 132 -2.89 -7.73 -7.30
C GLU A 132 -3.92 -8.16 -8.35
N LEU A 133 -4.96 -7.35 -8.55
CA LEU A 133 -6.02 -7.65 -9.50
C LEU A 133 -5.59 -7.63 -10.98
N LEU A 134 -4.65 -6.76 -11.36
CA LEU A 134 -4.08 -6.75 -12.73
C LEU A 134 -3.18 -7.95 -12.97
N GLU A 135 -2.37 -8.34 -11.99
CA GLU A 135 -1.52 -9.53 -12.08
C GLU A 135 -2.38 -10.83 -12.18
N GLU A 136 -3.54 -10.89 -11.53
CA GLU A 136 -4.52 -11.97 -11.70
C GLU A 136 -5.08 -12.05 -13.13
N GLN A 137 -5.10 -10.93 -13.87
CA GLN A 137 -5.47 -10.88 -15.30
C GLN A 137 -4.29 -11.17 -16.24
N GLY A 138 -3.13 -11.61 -15.73
CA GLY A 138 -1.93 -11.86 -16.52
C GLY A 138 -1.19 -10.61 -16.97
N ILE A 139 -1.54 -9.43 -16.48
CA ILE A 139 -0.89 -8.15 -16.82
C ILE A 139 0.31 -7.94 -15.88
N ARG A 140 1.49 -7.71 -16.47
CA ARG A 140 2.68 -7.34 -15.69
C ARG A 140 2.53 -5.96 -15.09
N VAL A 141 2.81 -5.82 -13.79
CA VAL A 141 2.71 -4.53 -13.10
C VAL A 141 4.05 -4.10 -12.51
N VAL A 142 4.42 -2.85 -12.76
CA VAL A 142 5.53 -2.16 -12.12
C VAL A 142 4.99 -1.01 -11.27
N LEU A 143 5.43 -0.92 -10.02
CA LEU A 143 5.05 0.17 -9.12
C LEU A 143 6.11 1.25 -9.09
N THR A 144 5.73 2.53 -9.06
CA THR A 144 6.67 3.61 -8.74
C THR A 144 7.13 3.52 -7.30
N ARG A 145 6.22 3.20 -6.36
CA ARG A 145 6.52 2.90 -4.96
C ARG A 145 5.57 1.83 -4.40
N ASP A 146 6.09 0.98 -3.54
CA ASP A 146 5.38 -0.09 -2.83
C ASP A 146 5.26 0.16 -1.32
N LYS A 147 5.77 1.31 -0.86
CA LYS A 147 5.78 1.73 0.54
C LYS A 147 5.74 3.25 0.68
N ASP A 148 5.64 3.75 1.91
CA ASP A 148 5.59 5.19 2.19
C ASP A 148 6.98 5.84 2.08
N ILE A 149 7.41 6.11 0.84
CA ILE A 149 8.64 6.83 0.50
C ILE A 149 8.33 8.01 -0.40
N PHE A 150 9.11 9.09 -0.25
CA PHE A 150 9.07 10.22 -1.19
C PHE A 150 9.73 9.83 -2.51
N MET A 151 9.09 10.22 -3.61
CA MET A 151 9.63 10.06 -4.95
C MET A 151 9.33 11.32 -5.78
N LYS A 152 10.34 11.84 -6.47
CA LYS A 152 10.19 13.01 -7.33
C LYS A 152 9.35 12.68 -8.57
N LEU A 153 8.70 13.69 -9.13
CA LEU A 153 7.90 13.52 -10.36
C LEU A 153 8.73 13.01 -11.54
N GLU A 154 9.99 13.47 -11.64
CA GLU A 154 10.93 13.02 -12.67
C GLU A 154 11.24 11.52 -12.55
N GLU A 155 11.41 11.01 -11.34
CA GLU A 155 11.73 9.60 -11.09
C GLU A 155 10.53 8.70 -11.47
N ARG A 156 9.30 9.12 -11.18
CA ARG A 156 8.05 8.42 -11.58
C ARG A 156 7.94 8.33 -13.10
N VAL A 157 8.19 9.44 -13.79
CA VAL A 157 8.22 9.51 -15.27
C VAL A 157 9.33 8.62 -15.85
N GLN A 158 10.53 8.62 -15.26
CA GLN A 158 11.64 7.78 -15.71
C GLN A 158 11.31 6.29 -15.61
N ILE A 159 10.62 5.85 -14.57
CA ILE A 159 10.17 4.45 -14.43
C ILE A 159 9.20 4.12 -15.58
N ALA A 160 8.15 4.92 -15.78
CA ALA A 160 7.16 4.68 -16.83
C ALA A 160 7.79 4.61 -18.23
N ASN A 161 8.68 5.55 -18.55
CA ASN A 161 9.34 5.62 -19.86
C ASN A 161 10.39 4.52 -20.04
N GLY A 162 11.11 4.15 -18.96
CA GLY A 162 12.15 3.10 -18.97
C GLY A 162 11.58 1.71 -19.20
N GLU A 163 10.45 1.41 -18.59
CA GLU A 163 9.77 0.13 -18.75
C GLU A 163 9.07 -0.02 -20.11
N LYS A 164 8.83 1.08 -20.83
CA LYS A 164 8.06 1.09 -22.09
C LYS A 164 6.67 0.46 -21.92
N ALA A 165 6.00 0.83 -20.82
CA ALA A 165 4.71 0.28 -20.47
C ALA A 165 3.63 0.58 -21.53
N ASP A 166 2.64 -0.29 -21.65
CA ASP A 166 1.45 -0.05 -22.46
C ASP A 166 0.58 1.06 -21.88
N LEU A 167 0.64 1.21 -20.55
CA LEU A 167 -0.13 2.23 -19.84
C LEU A 167 0.57 2.64 -18.53
N PHE A 168 0.63 3.95 -18.28
CA PHE A 168 0.99 4.55 -17.00
C PHE A 168 -0.27 5.10 -16.33
N ILE A 169 -0.55 4.66 -15.11
CA ILE A 169 -1.68 5.17 -14.32
C ILE A 169 -1.18 5.73 -13.00
N SER A 170 -1.51 7.00 -12.74
CA SER A 170 -1.24 7.67 -11.49
C SER A 170 -2.53 7.84 -10.69
N ILE A 171 -2.54 7.38 -9.44
CA ILE A 171 -3.69 7.44 -8.53
C ILE A 171 -3.49 8.56 -7.54
N HIS A 172 -4.51 9.42 -7.44
CA HIS A 172 -4.59 10.59 -6.58
C HIS A 172 -5.97 10.73 -5.93
N CYS A 173 -6.05 11.54 -4.86
CA CYS A 173 -7.31 11.99 -4.27
C CYS A 173 -7.43 13.51 -4.45
N ASN A 174 -8.53 13.93 -5.02
CA ASN A 174 -8.81 15.34 -5.27
C ASN A 174 -9.18 16.09 -3.97
N TYR A 175 -9.06 17.40 -4.02
CA TYR A 175 -9.48 18.30 -2.94
C TYR A 175 -10.01 19.62 -3.49
N TYR A 176 -11.17 20.06 -3.01
CA TYR A 176 -11.73 21.34 -3.41
C TYR A 176 -12.23 22.13 -2.19
N GLU A 177 -11.43 23.10 -1.77
CA GLU A 177 -11.66 23.87 -0.54
C GLU A 177 -12.97 24.69 -0.54
N LYS A 178 -13.39 25.18 -1.72
CA LYS A 178 -14.51 26.13 -1.82
C LYS A 178 -15.89 25.48 -1.70
N ASP A 179 -15.99 24.19 -1.98
CA ASP A 179 -17.25 23.45 -1.97
C ASP A 179 -17.04 21.98 -1.62
N SER A 180 -17.26 21.64 -0.36
CA SER A 180 -17.16 20.27 0.14
C SER A 180 -18.32 19.35 -0.29
N SER A 181 -19.30 19.86 -1.02
CA SER A 181 -20.36 19.03 -1.61
C SER A 181 -19.92 18.31 -2.89
N ILE A 182 -18.79 18.72 -3.49
CA ILE A 182 -18.24 18.09 -4.69
C ILE A 182 -17.67 16.71 -4.33
N TYR A 183 -17.98 15.72 -5.18
CA TYR A 183 -17.54 14.34 -5.05
C TYR A 183 -17.55 13.62 -6.41
N GLY A 184 -16.91 12.47 -6.51
CA GLY A 184 -16.88 11.62 -7.68
C GLY A 184 -15.50 11.54 -8.36
N LEU A 185 -15.27 10.44 -9.08
CA LEU A 185 -14.03 10.13 -9.77
C LEU A 185 -13.86 10.98 -11.04
N GLU A 186 -12.62 11.43 -11.28
CA GLU A 186 -12.24 12.15 -12.52
C GLU A 186 -11.00 11.50 -13.13
N CYS A 187 -10.96 11.44 -14.48
CA CYS A 187 -9.78 10.99 -15.21
C CYS A 187 -9.16 12.13 -16.00
N TYR A 188 -7.84 12.21 -15.97
CA TYR A 188 -7.07 13.21 -16.70
C TYR A 188 -6.07 12.53 -17.63
N TYR A 189 -5.89 13.10 -18.81
CA TYR A 189 -4.94 12.64 -19.84
C TYR A 189 -4.17 13.81 -20.43
N ARG A 190 -3.06 13.54 -21.13
CA ARG A 190 -2.31 14.56 -21.84
C ARG A 190 -3.10 15.07 -23.06
N LYS A 191 -3.22 16.38 -23.22
CA LYS A 191 -4.03 17.02 -24.29
C LYS A 191 -3.77 16.50 -25.71
N SER A 192 -2.55 16.09 -26.02
CA SER A 192 -2.16 15.52 -27.34
C SER A 192 -2.03 13.98 -27.29
N GLY A 193 -2.52 13.32 -26.25
CA GLY A 193 -2.36 11.88 -26.03
C GLY A 193 -3.66 11.13 -26.30
N GLU A 194 -3.94 10.78 -27.56
CA GLU A 194 -5.16 10.05 -27.93
C GLU A 194 -5.26 8.68 -27.25
N GLU A 195 -4.14 7.96 -27.10
CA GLU A 195 -4.14 6.67 -26.40
C GLU A 195 -4.44 6.82 -24.91
N GLY A 196 -3.85 7.79 -24.20
CA GLY A 196 -4.18 8.10 -22.83
C GLY A 196 -5.64 8.52 -22.66
N LYS A 197 -6.19 9.26 -23.63
CA LYS A 197 -7.61 9.62 -23.69
C LYS A 197 -8.48 8.37 -23.80
N HIS A 198 -8.15 7.45 -24.70
CA HIS A 198 -8.86 6.19 -24.88
C HIS A 198 -8.98 5.41 -23.55
N TYR A 199 -7.86 5.19 -22.85
CA TYR A 199 -7.89 4.52 -21.53
C TYR A 199 -8.71 5.30 -20.49
N ALA A 200 -8.58 6.61 -20.44
CA ALA A 200 -9.35 7.44 -19.52
C ALA A 200 -10.86 7.34 -19.77
N GLU A 201 -11.27 7.28 -21.04
CA GLU A 201 -12.67 7.10 -21.44
C GLU A 201 -13.18 5.69 -21.09
N LYS A 202 -12.38 4.62 -21.29
CA LYS A 202 -12.77 3.25 -20.95
C LYS A 202 -12.88 3.02 -19.44
N ILE A 203 -11.97 3.58 -18.67
CA ILE A 203 -12.06 3.59 -17.21
C ILE A 203 -13.37 4.28 -16.79
N MET A 204 -13.65 5.47 -17.30
CA MET A 204 -14.83 6.22 -16.92
C MET A 204 -16.14 5.54 -17.34
N GLU A 205 -16.20 4.96 -18.55
CA GLU A 205 -17.32 4.18 -19.06
C GLU A 205 -17.65 3.01 -18.11
N THR A 206 -16.64 2.26 -17.69
CA THR A 206 -16.81 1.14 -16.76
C THR A 206 -17.30 1.61 -15.38
N ILE A 207 -16.79 2.71 -14.87
CA ILE A 207 -17.26 3.34 -13.61
C ILE A 207 -18.73 3.73 -13.71
N GLU A 208 -19.16 4.34 -14.82
CA GLU A 208 -20.56 4.73 -15.08
C GLU A 208 -21.49 3.51 -15.19
N GLU A 209 -21.09 2.47 -15.90
CA GLU A 209 -21.84 1.24 -16.04
C GLU A 209 -22.05 0.51 -14.71
N SER A 210 -21.06 0.53 -13.83
CA SER A 210 -21.10 -0.15 -12.53
C SER A 210 -22.13 0.45 -11.56
N LYS A 211 -22.46 1.74 -11.69
CA LYS A 211 -23.33 2.53 -10.78
C LYS A 211 -22.90 2.47 -9.30
N ASN A 212 -21.72 2.00 -9.06
CA ASN A 212 -21.18 1.77 -7.72
C ASN A 212 -20.33 2.93 -7.22
N ILE A 213 -19.76 3.70 -8.16
CA ILE A 213 -18.88 4.83 -7.94
C ILE A 213 -19.40 5.98 -8.78
N VAL A 214 -19.41 7.18 -8.22
CA VAL A 214 -19.87 8.35 -8.97
C VAL A 214 -18.77 8.79 -9.91
N SER A 215 -19.08 8.85 -11.21
CA SER A 215 -18.24 9.41 -12.27
C SER A 215 -18.48 10.91 -12.42
N ARG A 216 -17.46 11.64 -12.86
CA ARG A 216 -17.57 13.07 -13.16
C ARG A 216 -17.10 13.42 -14.57
N ASN A 217 -15.78 13.53 -14.76
CA ASN A 217 -15.20 14.07 -15.98
C ASN A 217 -14.00 13.29 -16.48
N VAL A 218 -13.90 13.20 -17.82
CA VAL A 218 -12.66 12.89 -18.52
C VAL A 218 -12.19 14.18 -19.20
N LYS A 219 -10.98 14.66 -18.89
CA LYS A 219 -10.50 15.94 -19.42
C LYS A 219 -8.98 16.00 -19.58
N PRO A 220 -8.47 16.77 -20.56
CA PRO A 220 -7.05 16.98 -20.70
C PRO A 220 -6.50 17.83 -19.55
N ALA A 221 -5.26 17.53 -19.10
CA ALA A 221 -4.55 18.33 -18.11
C ALA A 221 -3.04 18.39 -18.43
N ASP A 222 -2.41 19.47 -17.94
CA ASP A 222 -0.98 19.72 -18.12
C ASP A 222 -0.17 19.30 -16.86
N TYR A 223 -0.60 18.22 -16.18
CA TYR A 223 0.16 17.68 -15.06
C TYR A 223 1.53 17.20 -15.50
N TYR A 224 2.55 17.40 -14.68
CA TYR A 224 3.94 17.10 -15.02
C TYR A 224 4.11 15.65 -15.50
N ILE A 225 3.53 14.69 -14.79
CA ILE A 225 3.63 13.27 -15.10
C ILE A 225 2.96 12.93 -16.43
N LEU A 226 1.80 13.50 -16.74
CA LEU A 226 1.11 13.30 -18.02
C LEU A 226 1.87 13.91 -19.18
N LYS A 227 2.48 15.09 -18.99
CA LYS A 227 3.18 15.82 -20.03
C LYS A 227 4.51 15.20 -20.41
N ASN A 228 5.24 14.64 -19.43
CA ASN A 228 6.61 14.18 -19.64
C ASN A 228 6.71 12.65 -19.82
N THR A 229 5.61 11.92 -19.59
CA THR A 229 5.54 10.49 -19.92
C THR A 229 5.39 10.29 -21.41
N THR A 230 6.16 9.37 -22.01
CA THR A 230 6.16 9.07 -23.46
C THR A 230 5.22 7.92 -23.81
N VAL A 231 4.81 7.13 -22.85
CA VAL A 231 3.81 6.06 -22.98
C VAL A 231 2.39 6.62 -22.75
N PRO A 232 1.32 5.90 -23.13
CA PRO A 232 -0.05 6.27 -22.79
C PRO A 232 -0.19 6.50 -21.28
N ALA A 233 -0.79 7.62 -20.87
CA ALA A 233 -0.81 8.01 -19.46
C ALA A 233 -2.16 8.57 -19.02
N VAL A 234 -2.65 8.12 -17.86
CA VAL A 234 -3.85 8.58 -17.20
C VAL A 234 -3.54 8.93 -15.74
N LEU A 235 -4.06 10.05 -15.26
CA LEU A 235 -4.13 10.35 -13.83
C LEU A 235 -5.60 10.22 -13.41
N VAL A 236 -5.83 9.42 -12.37
CA VAL A 236 -7.16 9.17 -11.83
C VAL A 236 -7.25 9.81 -10.45
N GLU A 237 -8.14 10.81 -10.34
CA GLU A 237 -8.59 11.38 -9.07
C GLU A 237 -9.75 10.52 -8.57
N ILE A 238 -9.49 9.64 -7.62
CA ILE A 238 -10.42 8.57 -7.21
C ILE A 238 -11.58 9.07 -6.33
N GLY A 239 -11.62 10.35 -6.00
CA GLY A 239 -12.64 11.02 -5.22
C GLY A 239 -12.08 12.22 -4.45
N TYR A 240 -12.93 12.97 -3.76
CA TYR A 240 -12.59 14.22 -3.09
C TYR A 240 -12.45 14.07 -1.58
N LEU A 241 -11.28 14.31 -1.03
CA LEU A 241 -11.03 14.31 0.42
C LEU A 241 -11.73 15.49 1.14
N SER A 242 -12.07 16.56 0.41
CA SER A 242 -12.90 17.67 0.93
C SER A 242 -14.33 17.23 1.24
N ASN A 243 -14.86 16.20 0.57
CA ASN A 243 -16.20 15.66 0.84
C ASN A 243 -16.15 14.66 1.99
N TYR A 244 -16.94 14.90 3.04
CA TYR A 244 -16.93 14.08 4.24
C TYR A 244 -17.30 12.60 3.98
N ASN A 245 -18.34 12.37 3.18
CA ASN A 245 -18.84 11.03 2.91
C ASN A 245 -17.86 10.25 2.03
N GLU A 246 -17.38 10.87 0.95
CA GLU A 246 -16.43 10.25 0.02
C GLU A 246 -15.09 9.98 0.69
N ARG A 247 -14.60 10.92 1.52
CA ARG A 247 -13.39 10.71 2.33
C ARG A 247 -13.49 9.46 3.22
N ASN A 248 -14.62 9.28 3.91
CA ASN A 248 -14.83 8.09 4.74
C ASN A 248 -14.88 6.79 3.91
N GLN A 249 -15.47 6.84 2.72
CA GLN A 249 -15.47 5.73 1.77
C GLN A 249 -14.03 5.42 1.31
N LEU A 250 -13.26 6.41 0.88
CA LEU A 250 -11.88 6.26 0.42
C LEU A 250 -10.93 5.68 1.49
N MET A 251 -11.22 5.90 2.78
CA MET A 251 -10.51 5.28 3.89
C MET A 251 -10.97 3.85 4.20
N SER A 252 -12.08 3.39 3.64
CA SER A 252 -12.62 2.05 3.88
C SER A 252 -11.98 1.02 2.95
N GLU A 253 -11.49 -0.07 3.52
CA GLU A 253 -10.89 -1.18 2.77
C GLU A 253 -11.88 -1.77 1.76
N GLU A 254 -13.12 -2.00 2.17
CA GLU A 254 -14.20 -2.51 1.30
C GLU A 254 -14.43 -1.61 0.07
N TYR A 255 -14.42 -0.28 0.26
CA TYR A 255 -14.59 0.65 -0.86
C TYR A 255 -13.36 0.68 -1.77
N GLN A 256 -12.15 0.62 -1.21
CA GLN A 256 -10.91 0.56 -1.98
C GLN A 256 -10.83 -0.70 -2.85
N GLU A 257 -11.27 -1.86 -2.34
CA GLU A 257 -11.35 -3.11 -3.10
C GLU A 257 -12.33 -3.00 -4.27
N LYS A 258 -13.52 -2.49 -4.00
CA LYS A 258 -14.53 -2.25 -5.02
C LYS A 258 -14.05 -1.27 -6.09
N LEU A 259 -13.43 -0.17 -5.67
CA LEU A 259 -12.87 0.83 -6.57
C LEU A 259 -11.77 0.24 -7.46
N ALA A 260 -10.82 -0.50 -6.87
CA ALA A 260 -9.76 -1.18 -7.61
C ALA A 260 -10.34 -2.17 -8.63
N GLY A 261 -11.36 -2.96 -8.25
CA GLY A 261 -12.02 -3.89 -9.16
C GLY A 261 -12.66 -3.20 -10.38
N GLU A 262 -13.33 -2.06 -10.19
CA GLU A 262 -13.92 -1.32 -11.31
C GLU A 262 -12.85 -0.65 -12.20
N LEU A 263 -11.78 -0.13 -11.60
CA LEU A 263 -10.65 0.44 -12.36
C LEU A 263 -9.96 -0.64 -13.22
N VAL A 264 -9.73 -1.83 -12.69
CA VAL A 264 -9.13 -2.95 -13.45
C VAL A 264 -9.98 -3.33 -14.65
N LYS A 265 -11.31 -3.45 -14.50
CA LYS A 265 -12.21 -3.73 -15.63
C LYS A 265 -12.06 -2.68 -16.75
N GLY A 266 -12.00 -1.39 -16.39
CA GLY A 266 -11.82 -0.32 -17.37
C GLY A 266 -10.44 -0.34 -18.05
N ILE A 267 -9.38 -0.69 -17.31
CA ILE A 267 -8.03 -0.84 -17.85
C ILE A 267 -7.98 -1.99 -18.86
N VAL A 268 -8.49 -3.17 -18.48
CA VAL A 268 -8.54 -4.38 -19.33
C VAL A 268 -9.36 -4.10 -20.59
N LYS A 269 -10.56 -3.52 -20.45
CA LYS A 269 -11.40 -3.11 -21.58
C LYS A 269 -10.66 -2.19 -22.57
N GLY A 270 -9.89 -1.22 -22.03
CA GLY A 270 -9.08 -0.33 -22.84
C GLY A 270 -7.94 -1.03 -23.59
N MET A 271 -7.35 -2.07 -23.02
CA MET A 271 -6.32 -2.89 -23.68
C MET A 271 -6.92 -3.76 -24.80
N GLU A 272 -8.00 -4.47 -24.51
CA GLU A 272 -8.69 -5.32 -25.47
C GLU A 272 -9.16 -4.56 -26.72
N GLU A 273 -9.74 -3.38 -26.55
CA GLU A 273 -10.23 -2.56 -27.66
C GLU A 273 -9.11 -1.89 -28.47
N LYS A 274 -7.88 -1.78 -27.92
CA LYS A 274 -6.72 -1.27 -28.65
C LYS A 274 -6.06 -2.34 -29.50
N ALA A 275 -6.16 -3.62 -29.10
CA ALA A 275 -5.61 -4.76 -29.83
C ALA A 275 -6.44 -5.14 -31.07
N GLY A 276 -7.68 -4.69 -31.20
CA GLY A 276 -8.58 -4.91 -32.36
C GLY A 276 -8.58 -3.76 -33.34
#